data_cb70e649bdc5f307fc8896eb885d6f1d
#
_entry.id   cb70e649bdc5f307fc8896eb885d6f1d
#
_cell.length_a   1.000
_cell.length_b   1.000
_cell.length_c   1.000
_cell.angle_alpha   90.00
_cell.angle_beta   90.00
_cell.angle_gamma   90.00
#
_symmetry.space_group_name_H-M   'P 1'
#
loop_
_entity.id
_entity.type
_entity.pdbx_description
1 polymer ?
#
loop_
_entity_poly.entity_id
_entity_poly.type
_entity_poly.pdbx_seq_one_letter_code
_entity_poly.pdbx_strand_id
1 'polypeptide(L)'
;SWTMSRDAGEGFVFAGVNYYDGQGFLVRRSLNLASAAELNGARVCVQAGSNAQANADDFFRSRDVAYRPVVLATEEAARDAYGREDCDAFSADISALAAARTVLSNPQEHVILSDVVSKEPLGPAVKPGDDRWAAVVRWTLNAVILAEELGVTRENAEALAKESRDPRVRRLLGVEGDYGAMAGLPKTWAFDAIRATGNYGQIFDRNLGSQSPLDLARGLNAQWNARPGGLIYGLPIR
;
A
#
# COMPACT_ATOMS: atom_id res chain seq x y z
N SER A 1 0.68 8.96 3.73
CA SER A 1 1.93 8.66 3.03
C SER A 1 3.14 9.25 3.74
N TRP A 2 4.33 8.70 3.50
CA TRP A 2 5.60 9.23 4.02
C TRP A 2 6.06 10.38 3.13
N THR A 3 5.92 11.58 3.61
CA THR A 3 6.28 12.81 2.93
C THR A 3 7.21 13.65 3.80
N MET A 4 7.95 14.57 3.19
CA MET A 4 8.83 15.49 3.92
C MET A 4 8.06 16.32 4.97
N SER A 5 6.83 16.74 4.66
CA SER A 5 6.00 17.50 5.60
C SER A 5 5.63 16.70 6.84
N ARG A 6 5.29 15.43 6.68
CA ARG A 6 4.94 14.53 7.80
C ARG A 6 6.16 14.08 8.59
N ASP A 7 7.27 13.80 7.91
CA ASP A 7 8.51 13.36 8.54
C ASP A 7 9.20 14.53 9.28
N ALA A 8 9.64 15.53 8.54
CA ALA A 8 10.39 16.66 9.11
C ALA A 8 9.50 17.77 9.68
N GLY A 9 8.29 17.99 9.12
CA GLY A 9 7.38 19.05 9.55
C GLY A 9 6.53 18.69 10.76
N GLU A 10 5.85 17.53 10.70
CA GLU A 10 4.96 17.06 11.78
C GLU A 10 5.68 16.17 12.80
N GLY A 11 6.92 15.73 12.51
CA GLY A 11 7.76 14.97 13.42
C GLY A 11 7.34 13.51 13.61
N PHE A 12 6.67 12.89 12.64
CA PHE A 12 6.42 11.47 12.66
C PHE A 12 7.70 10.67 12.39
N VAL A 13 7.86 9.53 13.04
CA VAL A 13 8.95 8.58 12.76
C VAL A 13 8.37 7.42 11.95
N PHE A 14 8.72 7.35 10.68
CA PHE A 14 8.30 6.25 9.81
C PHE A 14 9.22 5.02 9.99
N ALA A 15 8.63 3.86 10.19
CA ALA A 15 9.36 2.63 10.43
C ALA A 15 9.73 1.85 9.15
N GLY A 16 9.32 2.36 7.99
CA GLY A 16 9.56 1.77 6.68
C GLY A 16 8.34 1.93 5.77
N VAL A 17 8.47 1.55 4.50
CA VAL A 17 7.35 1.52 3.56
C VAL A 17 6.79 0.11 3.52
N ASN A 18 5.49 -0.03 3.74
CA ASN A 18 4.79 -1.31 3.65
C ASN A 18 3.80 -1.39 2.49
N TYR A 19 3.54 -0.27 1.82
CA TYR A 19 2.70 -0.24 0.63
C TYR A 19 3.06 0.96 -0.25
N TYR A 20 3.30 0.71 -1.52
CA TYR A 20 3.52 1.74 -2.55
C TYR A 20 2.19 1.97 -3.26
N ASP A 21 1.53 3.04 -2.90
CA ASP A 21 0.31 3.52 -3.54
C ASP A 21 0.61 4.66 -4.51
N GLY A 22 -0.41 5.16 -5.13
CA GLY A 22 -0.40 6.33 -5.98
C GLY A 22 -1.82 6.76 -6.24
N GLN A 23 -1.99 8.02 -6.62
CA GLN A 23 -3.28 8.54 -7.02
C GLN A 23 -3.62 8.11 -8.45
N GLY A 24 -4.89 7.77 -8.68
CA GLY A 24 -5.45 7.38 -9.97
C GLY A 24 -6.82 7.99 -10.22
N PHE A 25 -7.52 7.42 -11.20
CA PHE A 25 -8.85 7.85 -11.59
C PHE A 25 -9.78 6.66 -11.76
N LEU A 26 -10.92 6.68 -11.10
CA LEU A 26 -12.02 5.75 -11.28
C LEU A 26 -13.02 6.34 -12.24
N VAL A 27 -13.37 5.59 -13.29
CA VAL A 27 -14.30 6.02 -14.34
C VAL A 27 -15.32 4.93 -14.65
N ARG A 28 -16.43 5.31 -15.28
CA ARG A 28 -17.38 4.32 -15.83
C ARG A 28 -16.76 3.65 -17.05
N ARG A 29 -16.84 2.34 -17.10
CA ARG A 29 -16.35 1.54 -18.24
C ARG A 29 -16.97 1.96 -19.56
N SER A 30 -18.23 2.45 -19.55
CA SER A 30 -18.94 2.95 -20.72
C SER A 30 -18.27 4.16 -21.41
N LEU A 31 -17.40 4.89 -20.70
CA LEU A 31 -16.62 5.98 -21.29
C LEU A 31 -15.52 5.47 -22.21
N ASN A 32 -15.17 4.20 -22.12
CA ASN A 32 -14.16 3.52 -22.97
C ASN A 32 -12.82 4.26 -23.06
N LEU A 33 -12.35 4.79 -21.95
CA LEU A 33 -11.08 5.54 -21.85
C LEU A 33 -9.92 4.58 -21.60
N ALA A 34 -8.81 4.78 -22.27
CA ALA A 34 -7.56 4.06 -22.03
C ALA A 34 -6.63 4.81 -21.07
N SER A 35 -6.74 6.13 -20.96
CA SER A 35 -5.88 6.99 -20.16
C SER A 35 -6.65 8.15 -19.55
N ALA A 36 -6.20 8.62 -18.39
CA ALA A 36 -6.73 9.83 -17.75
C ALA A 36 -6.48 11.10 -18.59
N ALA A 37 -5.51 11.10 -19.50
CA ALA A 37 -5.30 12.20 -20.44
C ALA A 37 -6.50 12.42 -21.42
N GLU A 38 -7.37 11.42 -21.55
CA GLU A 38 -8.58 11.51 -22.38
C GLU A 38 -9.76 12.16 -21.63
N LEU A 39 -9.62 12.51 -20.35
CA LEU A 39 -10.62 13.20 -19.53
C LEU A 39 -10.74 14.70 -19.86
N ASN A 40 -10.56 15.09 -21.12
CA ASN A 40 -10.66 16.48 -21.54
C ASN A 40 -12.10 17.01 -21.38
N GLY A 41 -12.24 18.11 -20.64
CA GLY A 41 -13.53 18.72 -20.31
C GLY A 41 -14.35 17.97 -19.24
N ALA A 42 -13.86 16.83 -18.74
CA ALA A 42 -14.55 16.00 -17.77
C ALA A 42 -14.68 16.67 -16.41
N ARG A 43 -15.75 16.33 -15.68
CA ARG A 43 -15.95 16.66 -14.27
C ARG A 43 -15.23 15.61 -13.43
N VAL A 44 -14.29 16.03 -12.60
CA VAL A 44 -13.52 15.13 -11.74
C VAL A 44 -13.81 15.44 -10.27
N CYS A 45 -14.41 14.50 -9.56
CA CYS A 45 -14.63 14.59 -8.13
C CYS A 45 -13.30 14.39 -7.37
N VAL A 46 -13.01 15.31 -6.47
CA VAL A 46 -11.83 15.28 -5.57
C VAL A 46 -12.19 15.79 -4.19
N GLN A 47 -11.43 15.36 -3.18
CA GLN A 47 -11.56 15.91 -1.84
C GLN A 47 -10.87 17.27 -1.73
N ALA A 48 -11.53 18.23 -1.08
CA ALA A 48 -11.03 19.57 -0.82
C ALA A 48 -9.74 19.57 0.00
N GLY A 49 -8.75 20.37 -0.42
CA GLY A 49 -7.51 20.55 0.33
C GLY A 49 -6.64 19.31 0.47
N SER A 50 -6.92 18.27 -0.30
CA SER A 50 -6.13 17.05 -0.33
C SER A 50 -4.98 17.14 -1.34
N ASN A 51 -3.96 16.29 -1.17
CA ASN A 51 -2.93 16.12 -2.18
C ASN A 51 -3.54 15.67 -3.52
N ALA A 52 -4.65 14.92 -3.47
CA ALA A 52 -5.32 14.43 -4.67
C ALA A 52 -5.84 15.56 -5.56
N GLN A 53 -6.33 16.66 -5.00
CA GLN A 53 -6.71 17.83 -5.78
C GLN A 53 -5.50 18.46 -6.47
N ALA A 54 -4.42 18.72 -5.70
CA ALA A 54 -3.22 19.35 -6.25
C ALA A 54 -2.54 18.49 -7.33
N ASN A 55 -2.45 17.17 -7.10
CA ASN A 55 -1.86 16.23 -8.07
C ASN A 55 -2.70 16.15 -9.36
N ALA A 56 -4.04 16.17 -9.26
CA ALA A 56 -4.92 16.20 -10.44
C ALA A 56 -4.72 17.49 -11.23
N ASP A 57 -4.66 18.65 -10.56
CA ASP A 57 -4.38 19.94 -11.19
C ASP A 57 -3.04 19.92 -11.94
N ASP A 58 -2.00 19.40 -11.33
CA ASP A 58 -0.68 19.30 -11.94
C ASP A 58 -0.64 18.32 -13.11
N PHE A 59 -1.31 17.17 -12.98
CA PHE A 59 -1.39 16.16 -14.04
C PHE A 59 -2.06 16.72 -15.30
N PHE A 60 -3.22 17.34 -15.17
CA PHE A 60 -3.97 17.88 -16.31
C PHE A 60 -3.28 19.11 -16.91
N ARG A 61 -2.78 20.02 -16.07
CA ARG A 61 -2.06 21.21 -16.52
C ARG A 61 -0.79 20.86 -17.29
N SER A 62 -0.02 19.86 -16.84
CA SER A 62 1.22 19.45 -17.51
C SER A 62 1.01 18.82 -18.89
N ARG A 63 -0.25 18.49 -19.24
CA ARG A 63 -0.65 17.86 -20.49
C ARG A 63 -1.54 18.73 -21.36
N ASP A 64 -1.76 20.00 -20.96
CA ASP A 64 -2.70 20.91 -21.61
C ASP A 64 -4.12 20.32 -21.75
N VAL A 65 -4.53 19.48 -20.80
CA VAL A 65 -5.87 18.90 -20.73
C VAL A 65 -6.74 19.74 -19.81
N ALA A 66 -7.83 20.28 -20.34
CA ALA A 66 -8.81 21.01 -19.55
C ALA A 66 -9.69 20.02 -18.77
N TYR A 67 -9.93 20.25 -17.49
CA TYR A 67 -10.89 19.48 -16.70
C TYR A 67 -11.68 20.41 -15.77
N ARG A 68 -12.72 19.92 -15.16
CA ARG A 68 -13.58 20.66 -14.23
C ARG A 68 -13.53 19.97 -12.86
N PRO A 69 -12.78 20.50 -11.89
CA PRO A 69 -12.76 19.93 -10.54
C PRO A 69 -14.12 20.12 -9.86
N VAL A 70 -14.67 19.04 -9.34
CA VAL A 70 -15.83 19.04 -8.42
C VAL A 70 -15.28 18.74 -7.05
N VAL A 71 -15.14 19.79 -6.25
CA VAL A 71 -14.42 19.73 -4.97
C VAL A 71 -15.42 19.48 -3.84
N LEU A 72 -15.27 18.37 -3.11
CA LEU A 72 -16.14 17.93 -2.04
C LEU A 72 -15.40 17.95 -0.71
N ALA A 73 -16.14 18.09 0.39
CA ALA A 73 -15.55 18.23 1.72
C ALA A 73 -14.82 16.96 2.21
N THR A 74 -15.30 15.78 1.83
CA THR A 74 -14.71 14.49 2.23
C THR A 74 -14.57 13.56 1.02
N GLU A 75 -13.76 12.52 1.18
CA GLU A 75 -13.57 11.49 0.17
C GLU A 75 -14.89 10.70 -0.07
N GLU A 76 -15.65 10.43 1.00
CA GLU A 76 -16.96 9.78 0.91
C GLU A 76 -17.93 10.63 0.09
N ALA A 77 -17.95 11.94 0.32
CA ALA A 77 -18.81 12.84 -0.45
C ALA A 77 -18.41 12.87 -1.93
N ALA A 78 -17.10 12.80 -2.24
CA ALA A 78 -16.61 12.72 -3.61
C ALA A 78 -17.00 11.40 -4.29
N ARG A 79 -16.86 10.26 -3.60
CA ARG A 79 -17.33 8.95 -4.05
C ARG A 79 -18.84 8.96 -4.32
N ASP A 80 -19.63 9.51 -3.39
CA ASP A 80 -21.08 9.51 -3.50
C ASP A 80 -21.57 10.42 -4.64
N ALA A 81 -20.90 11.57 -4.85
CA ALA A 81 -21.17 12.45 -5.99
C ALA A 81 -20.85 11.76 -7.33
N TYR A 82 -19.72 11.05 -7.40
CA TYR A 82 -19.41 10.21 -8.55
C TYR A 82 -20.45 9.12 -8.77
N GLY A 83 -20.91 8.45 -7.70
CA GLY A 83 -21.95 7.43 -7.76
C GLY A 83 -23.30 7.96 -8.29
N ARG A 84 -23.63 9.23 -8.00
CA ARG A 84 -24.83 9.91 -8.53
C ARG A 84 -24.65 10.54 -9.92
N GLU A 85 -23.50 10.34 -10.54
CA GLU A 85 -23.15 10.91 -11.84
C GLU A 85 -22.97 12.44 -11.86
N ASP A 86 -22.76 13.05 -10.69
CA ASP A 86 -22.38 14.45 -10.61
C ASP A 86 -20.98 14.70 -11.19
N CYS A 87 -20.15 13.64 -11.32
CA CYS A 87 -18.82 13.63 -11.90
C CYS A 87 -18.66 12.50 -12.92
N ASP A 88 -17.78 12.71 -13.87
CA ASP A 88 -17.42 11.74 -14.90
C ASP A 88 -16.29 10.82 -14.43
N ALA A 89 -15.43 11.33 -13.54
CA ALA A 89 -14.36 10.58 -12.88
C ALA A 89 -14.29 10.92 -11.37
N PHE A 90 -13.72 10.00 -10.60
CA PHE A 90 -13.35 10.20 -9.19
C PHE A 90 -11.86 9.96 -9.04
N SER A 91 -11.14 10.90 -8.42
CA SER A 91 -9.70 10.81 -8.21
C SER A 91 -9.33 10.78 -6.73
N ALA A 92 -8.60 9.74 -6.35
CA ALA A 92 -8.07 9.48 -5.00
C ALA A 92 -6.92 8.47 -5.12
N ASP A 93 -6.37 8.02 -4.00
CA ASP A 93 -5.40 6.93 -3.96
C ASP A 93 -6.01 5.65 -4.56
N ILE A 94 -5.24 4.87 -5.32
CA ILE A 94 -5.72 3.68 -6.03
C ILE A 94 -6.34 2.67 -5.05
N SER A 95 -5.75 2.49 -3.87
CA SER A 95 -6.32 1.63 -2.84
C SER A 95 -7.69 2.13 -2.35
N ALA A 96 -7.86 3.45 -2.20
CA ALA A 96 -9.13 4.08 -1.85
C ALA A 96 -10.16 3.97 -2.99
N LEU A 97 -9.74 4.15 -4.24
CA LEU A 97 -10.59 3.95 -5.41
C LEU A 97 -11.08 2.50 -5.53
N ALA A 98 -10.21 1.53 -5.23
CA ALA A 98 -10.58 0.11 -5.20
C ALA A 98 -11.64 -0.16 -4.12
N ALA A 99 -11.45 0.40 -2.92
CA ALA A 99 -12.42 0.29 -1.84
C ALA A 99 -13.76 0.99 -2.20
N ALA A 100 -13.70 2.20 -2.75
CA ALA A 100 -14.87 2.93 -3.21
C ALA A 100 -15.67 2.14 -4.25
N ARG A 101 -14.99 1.50 -5.21
CA ARG A 101 -15.62 0.68 -6.24
C ARG A 101 -16.47 -0.44 -5.67
N THR A 102 -16.06 -1.07 -4.57
CA THR A 102 -16.80 -2.20 -3.97
C THR A 102 -18.17 -1.80 -3.41
N VAL A 103 -18.36 -0.54 -3.07
CA VAL A 103 -19.61 -0.02 -2.48
C VAL A 103 -20.47 0.77 -3.46
N LEU A 104 -20.01 0.96 -4.70
CA LEU A 104 -20.81 1.56 -5.77
C LEU A 104 -21.86 0.58 -6.29
N SER A 105 -22.95 1.10 -6.84
CA SER A 105 -23.88 0.30 -7.62
C SER A 105 -23.16 -0.26 -8.85
N ASN A 106 -23.29 -1.56 -9.11
CA ASN A 106 -22.65 -2.25 -10.23
C ASN A 106 -21.12 -2.07 -10.29
N PRO A 107 -20.35 -2.55 -9.30
CA PRO A 107 -18.89 -2.35 -9.24
C PRO A 107 -18.14 -2.74 -10.53
N GLN A 108 -18.68 -3.70 -11.30
CA GLN A 108 -18.11 -4.19 -12.56
C GLN A 108 -18.18 -3.18 -13.70
N GLU A 109 -19.06 -2.18 -13.60
CA GLU A 109 -19.18 -1.11 -14.60
C GLU A 109 -18.18 0.03 -14.38
N HIS A 110 -17.36 -0.06 -13.35
CA HIS A 110 -16.34 0.91 -13.02
C HIS A 110 -14.95 0.34 -13.21
N VAL A 111 -14.02 1.16 -13.69
CA VAL A 111 -12.61 0.79 -13.91
C VAL A 111 -11.69 1.87 -13.38
N ILE A 112 -10.62 1.45 -12.70
CA ILE A 112 -9.52 2.33 -12.34
C ILE A 112 -8.58 2.37 -13.55
N LEU A 113 -8.31 3.58 -14.06
CA LEU A 113 -7.38 3.77 -15.18
C LEU A 113 -5.95 3.42 -14.73
N SER A 114 -5.12 3.07 -15.72
CA SER A 114 -3.73 2.65 -15.44
C SER A 114 -2.78 3.80 -15.09
N ASP A 115 -3.22 5.04 -15.27
CA ASP A 115 -2.43 6.22 -14.96
C ASP A 115 -2.24 6.37 -13.45
N VAL A 116 -0.98 6.50 -13.03
CA VAL A 116 -0.59 6.80 -11.64
C VAL A 116 0.03 8.19 -11.64
N VAL A 117 -0.62 9.12 -10.95
CA VAL A 117 -0.28 10.55 -11.05
C VAL A 117 0.48 11.09 -9.84
N SER A 118 0.67 10.28 -8.81
CA SER A 118 1.48 10.62 -7.64
C SER A 118 2.28 9.44 -7.11
N LYS A 119 3.15 9.70 -6.14
CA LYS A 119 3.87 8.69 -5.37
C LYS A 119 3.41 8.76 -3.92
N GLU A 120 2.77 7.70 -3.46
CA GLU A 120 2.23 7.60 -2.10
C GLU A 120 2.87 6.40 -1.37
N PRO A 121 4.10 6.54 -0.84
CA PRO A 121 4.71 5.49 -0.03
C PRO A 121 4.05 5.46 1.34
N LEU A 122 3.27 4.43 1.62
CA LEU A 122 2.59 4.24 2.90
C LEU A 122 3.45 3.41 3.83
N GLY A 123 3.45 3.77 5.10
CA GLY A 123 4.21 3.04 6.11
C GLY A 123 3.72 3.29 7.53
N PRO A 124 4.02 2.36 8.46
CA PRO A 124 3.70 2.57 9.85
C PRO A 124 4.51 3.74 10.41
N ALA A 125 3.79 4.70 11.00
CA ALA A 125 4.38 5.84 11.69
C ALA A 125 4.23 5.67 13.19
N VAL A 126 5.26 6.04 13.96
CA VAL A 126 5.27 6.00 15.41
C VAL A 126 5.54 7.39 15.98
N LYS A 127 5.15 7.61 17.23
CA LYS A 127 5.45 8.84 17.94
C LYS A 127 6.97 8.93 18.17
N PRO A 128 7.59 10.11 17.99
CA PRO A 128 9.01 10.30 18.28
C PRO A 128 9.31 10.18 19.78
N GLY A 129 10.58 9.86 20.10
CA GLY A 129 11.07 9.75 21.47
C GLY A 129 11.05 8.34 22.05
N ASP A 130 10.61 7.34 21.28
CA ASP A 130 10.75 5.92 21.63
C ASP A 130 11.42 5.16 20.47
N ASP A 131 12.74 5.28 20.39
CA ASP A 131 13.55 4.66 19.34
C ASP A 131 13.47 3.13 19.39
N ARG A 132 13.27 2.57 20.61
CA ARG A 132 13.11 1.13 20.77
C ARG A 132 11.80 0.64 20.17
N TRP A 133 10.70 1.34 20.40
CA TRP A 133 9.42 1.03 19.77
C TRP A 133 9.49 1.19 18.24
N ALA A 134 10.12 2.25 17.77
CA ALA A 134 10.34 2.45 16.33
C ALA A 134 11.14 1.30 15.72
N ALA A 135 12.17 0.80 16.40
CA ALA A 135 12.94 -0.36 15.99
C ALA A 135 12.08 -1.64 15.97
N VAL A 136 11.27 -1.88 17.00
CA VAL A 136 10.35 -3.04 17.05
C VAL A 136 9.41 -3.04 15.84
N VAL A 137 8.74 -1.91 15.55
CA VAL A 137 7.82 -1.80 14.43
C VAL A 137 8.55 -2.02 13.09
N ARG A 138 9.72 -1.40 12.92
CA ARG A 138 10.54 -1.53 11.71
C ARG A 138 10.96 -2.98 11.46
N TRP A 139 11.51 -3.64 12.48
CA TRP A 139 12.02 -4.99 12.31
C TRP A 139 10.91 -6.03 12.19
N THR A 140 9.75 -5.80 12.81
CA THR A 140 8.57 -6.66 12.58
C THR A 140 8.09 -6.57 11.13
N LEU A 141 8.04 -5.37 10.55
CA LEU A 141 7.74 -5.20 9.13
C LEU A 141 8.77 -5.95 8.26
N ASN A 142 10.08 -5.74 8.52
CA ASN A 142 11.13 -6.43 7.76
C ASN A 142 11.08 -7.95 7.92
N ALA A 143 10.71 -8.47 9.08
CA ALA A 143 10.59 -9.91 9.32
C ALA A 143 9.50 -10.55 8.44
N VAL A 144 8.32 -9.95 8.33
CA VAL A 144 7.25 -10.49 7.47
C VAL A 144 7.56 -10.34 5.98
N ILE A 145 8.30 -9.30 5.58
CA ILE A 145 8.79 -9.14 4.20
C ILE A 145 9.83 -10.21 3.88
N LEU A 146 10.83 -10.40 4.74
CA LEU A 146 11.84 -11.46 4.57
C LEU A 146 11.23 -12.85 4.59
N ALA A 147 10.18 -13.08 5.37
CA ALA A 147 9.46 -14.35 5.39
C ALA A 147 8.89 -14.68 4.01
N GLU A 148 8.30 -13.72 3.31
CA GLU A 148 7.84 -13.94 1.93
C GLU A 148 9.02 -14.26 0.99
N GLU A 149 10.10 -13.47 1.04
CA GLU A 149 11.29 -13.69 0.22
C GLU A 149 11.91 -15.08 0.39
N LEU A 150 11.88 -15.59 1.63
CA LEU A 150 12.43 -16.90 1.99
C LEU A 150 11.42 -18.06 1.89
N GLY A 151 10.20 -17.79 1.42
CA GLY A 151 9.14 -18.80 1.31
C GLY A 151 8.61 -19.30 2.66
N VAL A 152 8.81 -18.55 3.73
CA VAL A 152 8.25 -18.84 5.06
C VAL A 152 6.82 -18.31 5.11
N THR A 153 5.88 -19.19 5.43
CA THR A 153 4.45 -18.87 5.57
C THR A 153 3.96 -19.15 6.98
N ARG A 154 2.76 -18.70 7.28
CA ARG A 154 2.09 -19.02 8.54
C ARG A 154 2.01 -20.55 8.78
N GLU A 155 1.75 -21.29 7.72
CA GLU A 155 1.49 -22.74 7.74
C GLU A 155 2.77 -23.54 7.88
N ASN A 156 3.89 -23.11 7.26
CA ASN A 156 5.13 -23.88 7.22
C ASN A 156 6.19 -23.43 8.23
N ALA A 157 6.01 -22.29 8.90
CA ALA A 157 7.00 -21.70 9.80
C ALA A 157 7.48 -22.69 10.89
N GLU A 158 6.57 -23.49 11.47
CA GLU A 158 6.92 -24.46 12.51
C GLU A 158 7.77 -25.62 11.99
N ALA A 159 7.44 -26.14 10.83
CA ALA A 159 8.24 -27.20 10.17
C ALA A 159 9.62 -26.64 9.78
N LEU A 160 9.67 -25.46 9.19
CA LEU A 160 10.93 -24.84 8.78
C LEU A 160 11.83 -24.48 9.97
N ALA A 161 11.26 -24.10 11.11
CA ALA A 161 12.04 -23.89 12.33
C ALA A 161 12.76 -25.16 12.80
N LYS A 162 12.18 -26.33 12.60
CA LYS A 162 12.75 -27.62 12.98
C LYS A 162 13.71 -28.21 11.93
N GLU A 163 13.40 -28.06 10.65
CA GLU A 163 13.97 -28.84 9.55
C GLU A 163 14.86 -28.03 8.61
N SER A 164 14.69 -26.71 8.53
CA SER A 164 15.43 -25.88 7.59
C SER A 164 16.93 -25.88 7.87
N ARG A 165 17.71 -26.06 6.78
CA ARG A 165 19.18 -25.90 6.80
C ARG A 165 19.63 -24.54 6.30
N ASP A 166 18.71 -23.69 5.75
CA ASP A 166 19.05 -22.35 5.31
C ASP A 166 19.31 -21.44 6.53
N PRO A 167 20.54 -20.90 6.69
CA PRO A 167 20.88 -20.08 7.82
C PRO A 167 20.01 -18.79 7.91
N ARG A 168 19.52 -18.30 6.79
CA ARG A 168 18.64 -17.11 6.74
C ARG A 168 17.30 -17.40 7.37
N VAL A 169 16.69 -18.55 7.01
CA VAL A 169 15.44 -19.05 7.61
C VAL A 169 15.63 -19.31 9.11
N ARG A 170 16.74 -19.97 9.48
CA ARG A 170 17.05 -20.29 10.89
C ARG A 170 17.19 -19.02 11.75
N ARG A 171 17.86 -17.98 11.23
CA ARG A 171 17.96 -16.68 11.91
C ARG A 171 16.61 -15.99 12.02
N LEU A 172 15.85 -15.93 10.93
CA LEU A 172 14.52 -15.34 10.90
C LEU A 172 13.58 -15.99 11.93
N LEU A 173 13.60 -17.31 12.04
CA LEU A 173 12.73 -18.05 12.94
C LEU A 173 13.28 -18.17 14.38
N GLY A 174 14.39 -17.51 14.69
CA GLY A 174 14.99 -17.49 16.03
C GLY A 174 15.61 -18.83 16.46
N VAL A 175 15.91 -19.72 15.53
CA VAL A 175 16.62 -20.99 15.80
C VAL A 175 18.10 -20.70 16.01
N GLU A 176 18.66 -19.77 15.24
CA GLU A 176 20.07 -19.38 15.27
C GLU A 176 20.20 -17.88 15.55
N GLY A 177 21.10 -17.53 16.49
CA GLY A 177 21.24 -16.15 16.97
C GLY A 177 20.13 -15.72 17.94
N ASP A 178 20.30 -14.56 18.57
CA ASP A 178 19.29 -13.90 19.42
C ASP A 178 19.17 -12.42 19.04
N TYR A 179 18.62 -12.18 17.88
CA TYR A 179 18.47 -10.82 17.35
C TYR A 179 17.32 -10.06 18.04
N GLY A 180 16.36 -10.78 18.61
CA GLY A 180 15.27 -10.19 19.39
C GLY A 180 15.76 -9.40 20.58
N ALA A 181 16.80 -9.88 21.26
CA ALA A 181 17.39 -9.23 22.45
C ALA A 181 17.82 -7.78 22.16
N MET A 182 18.30 -7.47 20.96
CA MET A 182 18.71 -6.10 20.56
C MET A 182 17.54 -5.10 20.62
N ALA A 183 16.31 -5.58 20.39
CA ALA A 183 15.09 -4.79 20.50
C ALA A 183 14.32 -5.06 21.80
N GLY A 184 14.89 -5.89 22.71
CA GLY A 184 14.26 -6.33 23.96
C GLY A 184 13.06 -7.23 23.75
N LEU A 185 13.07 -8.01 22.69
CA LEU A 185 12.05 -8.98 22.32
C LEU A 185 12.55 -10.42 22.60
N PRO A 186 11.65 -11.39 22.73
CA PRO A 186 12.02 -12.81 22.79
C PRO A 186 12.78 -13.23 21.51
N LYS A 187 13.61 -14.25 21.63
CA LYS A 187 14.34 -14.83 20.50
C LYS A 187 13.42 -15.23 19.34
N THR A 188 12.18 -15.63 19.64
CA THR A 188 11.17 -16.10 18.68
C THR A 188 10.29 -15.00 18.11
N TRP A 189 10.57 -13.73 18.36
CA TRP A 189 9.69 -12.61 18.03
C TRP A 189 9.20 -12.59 16.57
N ALA A 190 10.09 -12.87 15.59
CA ALA A 190 9.74 -12.89 14.18
C ALA A 190 8.91 -14.14 13.83
N PHE A 191 9.28 -15.31 14.39
CA PHE A 191 8.49 -16.53 14.28
C PHE A 191 7.07 -16.34 14.79
N ASP A 192 6.92 -15.71 15.96
CA ASP A 192 5.62 -15.47 16.59
C ASP A 192 4.78 -14.50 15.73
N ALA A 193 5.39 -13.44 15.18
CA ALA A 193 4.73 -12.52 14.28
C ALA A 193 4.25 -13.23 12.99
N ILE A 194 5.11 -14.04 12.36
CA ILE A 194 4.78 -14.78 11.14
C ILE A 194 3.66 -15.80 11.39
N ARG A 195 3.71 -16.51 12.51
CA ARG A 195 2.65 -17.46 12.90
C ARG A 195 1.31 -16.77 13.15
N ALA A 196 1.34 -15.59 13.73
CA ALA A 196 0.13 -14.83 14.03
C ALA A 196 -0.51 -14.24 12.76
N THR A 197 0.29 -13.64 11.88
CA THR A 197 -0.22 -12.82 10.78
C THR A 197 0.04 -13.38 9.38
N GLY A 198 0.97 -14.31 9.23
CA GLY A 198 1.53 -14.73 7.93
C GLY A 198 2.69 -13.83 7.50
N ASN A 199 3.26 -14.14 6.34
CA ASN A 199 4.25 -13.30 5.67
C ASN A 199 3.58 -12.11 4.95
N TYR A 200 4.39 -11.20 4.41
CA TYR A 200 3.87 -9.99 3.73
C TYR A 200 2.93 -10.32 2.58
N GLY A 201 3.22 -11.33 1.74
CA GLY A 201 2.34 -11.77 0.66
C GLY A 201 0.97 -12.25 1.15
N GLN A 202 0.95 -13.05 2.22
CA GLN A 202 -0.29 -13.53 2.84
C GLN A 202 -1.10 -12.38 3.47
N ILE A 203 -0.41 -11.40 4.07
CA ILE A 203 -1.05 -10.18 4.60
C ILE A 203 -1.64 -9.35 3.46
N PHE A 204 -0.90 -9.15 2.38
CA PHE A 204 -1.36 -8.42 1.20
C PHE A 204 -2.60 -9.09 0.58
N ASP A 205 -2.52 -10.38 0.27
CA ASP A 205 -3.60 -11.11 -0.40
C ASP A 205 -4.90 -11.10 0.39
N ARG A 206 -4.81 -11.25 1.70
CA ARG A 206 -5.97 -11.24 2.59
C ARG A 206 -6.65 -9.88 2.69
N ASN A 207 -5.86 -8.79 2.66
CA ASN A 207 -6.40 -7.45 2.91
C ASN A 207 -6.65 -6.64 1.63
N LEU A 208 -5.86 -6.84 0.59
CA LEU A 208 -5.89 -6.03 -0.63
C LEU A 208 -5.97 -6.86 -1.91
N GLY A 209 -5.37 -8.06 -1.91
CA GLY A 209 -5.18 -8.89 -3.09
C GLY A 209 -6.33 -9.87 -3.37
N SER A 210 -6.00 -11.02 -3.90
CA SER A 210 -6.93 -12.02 -4.44
C SER A 210 -7.92 -12.60 -3.43
N GLN A 211 -7.64 -12.49 -2.13
CA GLN A 211 -8.53 -12.94 -1.05
C GLN A 211 -9.37 -11.79 -0.47
N SER A 212 -9.23 -10.59 -1.02
CA SER A 212 -9.96 -9.38 -0.64
C SER A 212 -10.94 -8.98 -1.75
N PRO A 213 -12.10 -8.38 -1.39
CA PRO A 213 -13.00 -7.81 -2.40
C PRO A 213 -12.37 -6.67 -3.22
N LEU A 214 -11.22 -6.14 -2.81
CA LEU A 214 -10.49 -5.11 -3.55
C LEU A 214 -9.79 -5.67 -4.79
N ASP A 215 -9.33 -6.92 -4.73
CA ASP A 215 -8.64 -7.66 -5.81
C ASP A 215 -7.56 -6.84 -6.51
N LEU A 216 -6.71 -6.19 -5.70
CA LEU A 216 -5.60 -5.38 -6.20
C LEU A 216 -4.42 -6.28 -6.58
N ALA A 217 -3.86 -6.03 -7.77
CA ALA A 217 -2.60 -6.65 -8.17
C ALA A 217 -1.43 -6.11 -7.31
N ARG A 218 -0.42 -6.94 -7.10
CA ARG A 218 0.80 -6.58 -6.35
C ARG A 218 1.51 -5.36 -6.94
N GLY A 219 1.69 -5.31 -8.25
CA GLY A 219 2.38 -4.21 -8.92
C GLY A 219 3.71 -3.86 -8.25
N LEU A 220 3.92 -2.60 -7.88
CA LEU A 220 5.10 -2.13 -7.15
C LEU A 220 5.24 -2.77 -5.75
N ASN A 221 4.17 -3.36 -5.22
CA ASN A 221 4.17 -4.07 -3.94
C ASN A 221 4.61 -5.53 -4.06
N ALA A 222 5.06 -5.98 -5.22
CA ALA A 222 5.74 -7.25 -5.38
C ALA A 222 7.14 -7.20 -4.73
N GLN A 223 7.67 -8.38 -4.37
CA GLN A 223 9.05 -8.52 -3.90
C GLN A 223 10.03 -8.07 -4.99
N TRP A 224 11.18 -7.53 -4.58
CA TRP A 224 12.23 -7.08 -5.47
C TRP A 224 12.73 -8.17 -6.44
N ASN A 225 12.69 -9.42 -6.01
CA ASN A 225 13.14 -10.60 -6.75
C ASN A 225 12.02 -11.32 -7.52
N ALA A 226 10.78 -10.82 -7.48
CA ALA A 226 9.64 -11.33 -8.27
C ALA A 226 9.81 -11.02 -9.76
N ARG A 227 8.94 -11.55 -10.60
CA ARG A 227 8.94 -11.27 -12.05
C ARG A 227 7.51 -10.97 -12.52
N PRO A 228 7.20 -9.69 -12.83
CA PRO A 228 8.06 -8.49 -12.69
C PRO A 228 8.41 -8.20 -11.24
N GLY A 229 9.61 -7.63 -11.00
CA GLY A 229 10.05 -7.20 -9.68
C GLY A 229 9.31 -5.96 -9.19
N GLY A 230 9.13 -5.85 -7.88
CA GLY A 230 8.55 -4.70 -7.20
C GLY A 230 9.56 -3.94 -6.35
N LEU A 231 9.06 -3.13 -5.44
CA LEU A 231 9.84 -2.29 -4.54
C LEU A 231 9.90 -2.83 -3.10
N ILE A 232 9.19 -3.92 -2.81
CA ILE A 232 9.23 -4.52 -1.48
C ILE A 232 10.55 -5.25 -1.29
N TYR A 233 11.34 -4.76 -0.33
CA TYR A 233 12.70 -5.22 -0.06
C TYR A 233 12.91 -5.31 1.45
N GLY A 234 13.08 -6.54 1.97
CA GLY A 234 13.33 -6.79 3.39
C GLY A 234 14.81 -6.56 3.76
N LEU A 235 15.05 -5.84 4.85
CA LEU A 235 16.41 -5.68 5.38
C LEU A 235 16.90 -6.98 6.02
N PRO A 236 18.17 -7.38 5.84
CA PRO A 236 18.67 -8.66 6.33
C PRO A 236 18.80 -8.68 7.85
N ILE A 237 18.40 -9.81 8.48
CA ILE A 237 18.61 -10.11 9.90
C ILE A 237 19.95 -10.85 10.02
N ARG A 238 21.00 -10.12 10.47
CA ARG A 238 22.35 -10.65 10.66
C ARG A 238 23.21 -9.73 11.54
#